data_383f08088dc83d30799069229ebe9193
#
_entry.id   383f08088dc83d30799069229ebe9193
#
_cell.length_a   1.000
_cell.length_b   1.000
_cell.length_c   1.000
_cell.angle_alpha   90.00
_cell.angle_beta   90.00
_cell.angle_gamma   90.00
#
_symmetry.space_group_name_H-M   'P 1'
#
loop_
_entity.id
_entity.type
_entity.pdbx_description
1 polymer ?
#
loop_
_entity_poly.entity_id
_entity_poly.type
_entity_poly.pdbx_seq_one_letter_code
_entity_poly.pdbx_strand_id
1 'polypeptide(L)'
;LVVNKLASKILLDTDDNGNILLELKFCYLDKEFNILEKDYKIYVEENNIVRDIPRETEVLKRLFIDGFEPISGRREFVMQNVDDIYEFLQNKVVGYMNDFEVLVTDKFKNKQIKQPKISNIGIRIDNGLLELDLSKINIDMEEIRDVLKDYNIKKKYHKLKNGDLLDLANNEDLNLLDEMTTTLDIDYNKIQKGIVKLPINRSFYLERLMDNTKISVAKNETYTELIDNIENSEISDEIQIDEEFSNKLREYQKVGYRWLKTLEKYKFGGILADDMGLGKTLQIIAVLRGELKSKNKTTSIVVCPSTLVLNWKAEVEKWCDDIKVLIIRGNAEERAKQIEKINDYNLVITSYDLLKRDIDNYENKSFKYIIADEAQYIKNASTQNATALKSLNGEIKFALTGTPIENSIAELWSIFDFIMPGYLYNYNKFKKKFEEPIIKQEDSESLNRLKKLIAPFILRRVKKEVLTELPEKNITIMKNEMEEEQEKIYLSYLMQTKKEVAEELKENSFEKSKFKILMLLTRLRQ
;
A
#
# COMPACT_ATOMS: atom_id res chain seq x y z
N LEU A 1 -16.68 8.25 -72.17
CA LEU A 1 -17.24 8.97 -71.01
C LEU A 1 -16.07 9.19 -70.06
N VAL A 2 -15.55 10.41 -69.93
CA VAL A 2 -14.56 10.76 -68.93
C VAL A 2 -15.33 10.85 -67.60
N VAL A 3 -15.19 9.83 -66.77
CA VAL A 3 -15.76 9.86 -65.40
C VAL A 3 -15.00 10.94 -64.66
N ASN A 4 -15.72 11.99 -64.24
CA ASN A 4 -15.12 13.06 -63.45
C ASN A 4 -14.61 12.49 -62.11
N LYS A 5 -13.40 12.81 -61.74
CA LYS A 5 -12.80 12.33 -60.48
C LYS A 5 -13.62 12.87 -59.30
N LEU A 6 -14.23 11.97 -58.53
CA LEU A 6 -14.93 12.33 -57.29
C LEU A 6 -13.94 12.88 -56.25
N ALA A 7 -14.23 14.06 -55.73
CA ALA A 7 -13.68 14.54 -54.46
C ALA A 7 -14.79 14.63 -53.42
N SER A 8 -14.49 14.43 -52.17
CA SER A 8 -15.45 14.52 -51.09
C SER A 8 -14.99 15.52 -50.04
N LYS A 9 -15.88 16.47 -49.74
CA LYS A 9 -15.66 17.46 -48.64
C LYS A 9 -16.48 17.07 -47.43
N ILE A 10 -15.90 17.16 -46.27
CA ILE A 10 -16.52 16.84 -45.02
C ILE A 10 -16.36 18.04 -44.07
N LEU A 11 -17.49 18.49 -43.49
CA LEU A 11 -17.48 19.42 -42.36
C LEU A 11 -17.81 18.65 -41.08
N LEU A 12 -16.92 18.67 -40.11
CA LEU A 12 -17.12 18.09 -38.78
C LEU A 12 -17.49 19.18 -37.78
N ASP A 13 -18.57 18.93 -37.04
CA ASP A 13 -19.04 19.78 -35.96
C ASP A 13 -19.45 18.94 -34.75
N THR A 14 -19.83 19.60 -33.66
CA THR A 14 -20.33 18.95 -32.43
C THR A 14 -21.57 19.66 -31.95
N ASP A 15 -22.63 18.89 -31.65
CA ASP A 15 -23.83 19.42 -31.02
C ASP A 15 -23.62 19.68 -29.51
N ASP A 16 -24.60 20.31 -28.85
CA ASP A 16 -24.55 20.64 -27.42
C ASP A 16 -24.62 19.38 -26.50
N ASN A 17 -25.03 18.23 -27.05
CA ASN A 17 -25.01 16.94 -26.34
C ASN A 17 -23.67 16.20 -26.48
N GLY A 18 -22.75 16.75 -27.26
CA GLY A 18 -21.45 16.16 -27.53
C GLY A 18 -21.45 15.08 -28.62
N ASN A 19 -22.51 14.95 -29.41
CA ASN A 19 -22.51 14.10 -30.59
C ASN A 19 -21.65 14.71 -31.71
N ILE A 20 -21.05 13.86 -32.57
CA ILE A 20 -20.32 14.36 -33.73
C ILE A 20 -21.29 14.51 -34.89
N LEU A 21 -21.35 15.68 -35.48
CA LEU A 21 -22.08 16.00 -36.69
C LEU A 21 -21.15 15.99 -37.89
N LEU A 22 -21.58 15.44 -39.01
CA LEU A 22 -20.83 15.35 -40.25
C LEU A 22 -21.71 15.77 -41.44
N GLU A 23 -21.34 16.87 -42.11
CA GLU A 23 -21.91 17.23 -43.40
C GLU A 23 -20.99 16.70 -44.50
N LEU A 24 -21.55 15.90 -45.44
CA LEU A 24 -20.83 15.35 -46.57
C LEU A 24 -21.31 16.02 -47.86
N LYS A 25 -20.35 16.55 -48.62
CA LYS A 25 -20.56 17.03 -50.00
C LYS A 25 -19.73 16.25 -51.01
N PHE A 26 -20.37 15.80 -52.04
CA PHE A 26 -19.72 15.24 -53.21
C PHE A 26 -19.38 16.35 -54.22
N CYS A 27 -18.14 16.39 -54.66
CA CYS A 27 -17.58 17.43 -55.51
C CYS A 27 -17.15 16.84 -56.83
N TYR A 28 -17.71 17.38 -57.92
CA TYR A 28 -17.37 17.04 -59.32
C TYR A 28 -16.96 18.32 -60.06
N LEU A 29 -15.69 18.48 -60.34
CA LEU A 29 -15.09 19.71 -60.88
C LEU A 29 -15.39 20.91 -59.95
N ASP A 30 -16.18 21.86 -60.40
CA ASP A 30 -16.59 23.08 -59.70
C ASP A 30 -17.97 22.99 -59.03
N LYS A 31 -18.62 21.82 -59.07
CA LYS A 31 -19.97 21.63 -58.59
C LYS A 31 -20.01 20.71 -57.39
N GLU A 32 -20.76 21.13 -56.34
CA GLU A 32 -20.90 20.40 -55.11
C GLU A 32 -22.38 20.12 -54.81
N PHE A 33 -22.72 18.94 -54.23
CA PHE A 33 -24.03 18.65 -53.74
C PHE A 33 -23.97 17.76 -52.48
N ASN A 34 -25.00 17.89 -51.63
CA ASN A 34 -25.19 17.03 -50.50
C ASN A 34 -26.28 16.00 -50.78
N ILE A 35 -25.98 14.70 -50.61
CA ILE A 35 -26.89 13.61 -50.94
C ILE A 35 -28.16 13.56 -50.04
N LEU A 36 -28.12 14.22 -48.87
CA LEU A 36 -29.26 14.32 -47.95
C LEU A 36 -30.21 15.49 -48.27
N GLU A 37 -29.86 16.35 -49.23
CA GLU A 37 -30.77 17.40 -49.70
C GLU A 37 -31.94 16.82 -50.49
N LYS A 38 -33.15 17.36 -50.29
CA LYS A 38 -34.34 16.85 -50.98
C LYS A 38 -34.26 16.94 -52.51
N ASP A 39 -33.65 18.01 -53.00
CA ASP A 39 -33.60 18.35 -54.41
C ASP A 39 -32.26 17.99 -55.10
N TYR A 40 -31.40 17.20 -54.40
CA TYR A 40 -30.05 16.90 -54.93
C TYR A 40 -30.11 16.21 -56.31
N LYS A 41 -31.13 15.41 -56.61
CA LYS A 41 -31.30 14.72 -57.90
C LYS A 41 -31.57 15.71 -59.03
N ILE A 42 -32.44 16.68 -58.76
CA ILE A 42 -32.77 17.76 -59.74
C ILE A 42 -31.51 18.58 -60.02
N TYR A 43 -30.75 18.96 -58.96
CA TYR A 43 -29.52 19.68 -59.09
C TYR A 43 -28.47 18.94 -59.91
N VAL A 44 -28.33 17.62 -59.76
CA VAL A 44 -27.43 16.78 -60.53
C VAL A 44 -27.81 16.74 -62.00
N GLU A 45 -29.13 16.61 -62.32
CA GLU A 45 -29.65 16.61 -63.70
C GLU A 45 -29.47 17.95 -64.39
N GLU A 46 -29.87 19.06 -63.76
CA GLU A 46 -29.73 20.41 -64.30
C GLU A 46 -28.29 20.81 -64.57
N ASN A 47 -27.36 20.30 -63.79
CA ASN A 47 -25.94 20.59 -63.90
C ASN A 47 -25.14 19.56 -64.74
N ASN A 48 -25.83 18.57 -65.32
CA ASN A 48 -25.26 17.49 -66.14
C ASN A 48 -24.05 16.77 -65.46
N ILE A 49 -24.19 16.45 -64.14
CA ILE A 49 -23.11 15.80 -63.38
C ILE A 49 -23.10 14.31 -63.67
N VAL A 50 -21.99 13.78 -64.20
CA VAL A 50 -21.79 12.33 -64.33
C VAL A 50 -21.19 11.79 -63.05
N ARG A 51 -22.00 11.07 -62.28
CA ARG A 51 -21.63 10.59 -60.93
C ARG A 51 -20.82 9.29 -60.97
N ASP A 52 -19.88 9.17 -60.07
CA ASP A 52 -19.16 7.92 -59.75
C ASP A 52 -19.88 7.21 -58.58
N ILE A 53 -21.03 6.59 -58.90
CA ILE A 53 -21.88 5.93 -57.89
C ILE A 53 -21.13 4.86 -57.10
N PRO A 54 -20.24 4.03 -57.65
CA PRO A 54 -19.46 3.07 -56.89
C PRO A 54 -18.62 3.72 -55.79
N ARG A 55 -17.89 4.81 -56.08
CA ARG A 55 -17.08 5.53 -55.08
C ARG A 55 -17.92 6.29 -54.07
N GLU A 56 -19.01 6.93 -54.48
CA GLU A 56 -19.94 7.57 -53.53
C GLU A 56 -20.51 6.54 -52.57
N THR A 57 -20.85 5.34 -53.06
CA THR A 57 -21.35 4.24 -52.21
C THR A 57 -20.30 3.73 -51.25
N GLU A 58 -19.03 3.71 -51.64
CA GLU A 58 -17.92 3.34 -50.78
C GLU A 58 -17.75 4.34 -49.62
N VAL A 59 -17.81 5.65 -49.91
CA VAL A 59 -17.74 6.71 -48.89
C VAL A 59 -18.91 6.57 -47.90
N LEU A 60 -20.14 6.41 -48.41
CA LEU A 60 -21.29 6.25 -47.55
C LEU A 60 -21.24 4.99 -46.68
N LYS A 61 -20.81 3.85 -47.26
CA LYS A 61 -20.60 2.62 -46.48
C LYS A 61 -19.59 2.82 -45.36
N ARG A 62 -18.48 3.55 -45.62
CA ARG A 62 -17.50 3.87 -44.59
C ARG A 62 -18.13 4.67 -43.45
N LEU A 63 -18.93 5.71 -43.75
CA LEU A 63 -19.64 6.49 -42.72
C LEU A 63 -20.55 5.61 -41.86
N PHE A 64 -21.34 4.74 -42.48
CA PHE A 64 -22.21 3.83 -41.73
C PHE A 64 -21.47 2.80 -40.88
N ILE A 65 -20.36 2.24 -41.40
CA ILE A 65 -19.50 1.31 -40.66
C ILE A 65 -18.85 2.03 -39.46
N ASP A 66 -18.53 3.30 -39.64
CA ASP A 66 -17.91 4.10 -38.58
C ASP A 66 -18.90 4.62 -37.54
N GLY A 67 -20.24 4.41 -37.74
CA GLY A 67 -21.25 4.73 -36.77
C GLY A 67 -22.01 6.06 -37.02
N PHE A 68 -21.86 6.65 -38.20
CA PHE A 68 -22.61 7.83 -38.61
C PHE A 68 -23.99 7.44 -39.20
N GLU A 69 -25.05 8.06 -38.72
CA GLU A 69 -26.42 7.87 -39.20
C GLU A 69 -26.98 9.18 -39.75
N PRO A 70 -27.79 9.16 -40.83
CA PRO A 70 -28.37 10.36 -41.40
C PRO A 70 -29.47 10.94 -40.50
N ILE A 71 -29.49 12.27 -40.33
CA ILE A 71 -30.54 12.95 -39.57
C ILE A 71 -31.71 13.27 -40.53
N SER A 72 -32.90 12.77 -40.21
CA SER A 72 -34.09 13.04 -41.03
C SER A 72 -34.39 14.54 -41.13
N GLY A 73 -34.46 15.03 -42.38
CA GLY A 73 -34.75 16.44 -42.67
C GLY A 73 -33.58 17.41 -42.45
N ARG A 74 -32.38 16.92 -42.24
CA ARG A 74 -31.14 17.73 -42.15
C ARG A 74 -30.13 17.29 -43.21
N ARG A 75 -29.11 18.10 -43.44
CA ARG A 75 -27.98 17.83 -44.37
C ARG A 75 -26.81 17.10 -43.73
N GLU A 76 -27.01 16.58 -42.52
CA GLU A 76 -25.96 16.09 -41.62
C GLU A 76 -26.20 14.62 -41.25
N PHE A 77 -25.08 13.92 -41.07
CA PHE A 77 -25.04 12.63 -40.37
C PHE A 77 -24.66 12.90 -38.90
N VAL A 78 -25.08 12.04 -38.01
CA VAL A 78 -24.76 12.14 -36.57
C VAL A 78 -24.17 10.83 -36.08
N MET A 79 -23.18 10.94 -35.22
CA MET A 79 -22.64 9.84 -34.42
C MET A 79 -23.05 10.10 -32.96
N GLN A 80 -23.87 9.23 -32.39
CA GLN A 80 -24.42 9.39 -31.02
C GLN A 80 -23.84 8.39 -30.02
N ASN A 81 -23.42 7.22 -30.51
CA ASN A 81 -22.83 6.21 -29.64
C ASN A 81 -21.46 6.68 -29.13
N VAL A 82 -21.31 6.67 -27.80
CA VAL A 82 -20.09 7.19 -27.16
C VAL A 82 -18.87 6.33 -27.46
N ASP A 83 -19.04 5.02 -27.62
CA ASP A 83 -17.94 4.12 -27.99
C ASP A 83 -17.44 4.42 -29.42
N ASP A 84 -18.37 4.66 -30.34
CA ASP A 84 -18.04 5.03 -31.72
C ASP A 84 -17.37 6.42 -31.79
N ILE A 85 -17.84 7.38 -30.98
CA ILE A 85 -17.24 8.71 -30.84
C ILE A 85 -15.80 8.59 -30.32
N TYR A 86 -15.57 7.79 -29.29
CA TYR A 86 -14.22 7.58 -28.76
C TYR A 86 -13.32 6.95 -29.81
N GLU A 87 -13.76 5.89 -30.47
CA GLU A 87 -13.00 5.20 -31.52
C GLU A 87 -12.71 6.10 -32.73
N PHE A 88 -13.68 6.92 -33.12
CA PHE A 88 -13.53 7.87 -34.22
C PHE A 88 -12.47 8.93 -33.89
N LEU A 89 -12.57 9.57 -32.74
CA LEU A 89 -11.64 10.61 -32.32
C LEU A 89 -10.21 10.06 -32.09
N GLN A 90 -10.09 8.84 -31.55
CA GLN A 90 -8.81 8.24 -31.22
C GLN A 90 -8.07 7.70 -32.45
N ASN A 91 -8.78 7.01 -33.33
CA ASN A 91 -8.14 6.18 -34.34
C ASN A 91 -8.51 6.55 -35.80
N LYS A 92 -9.70 7.11 -36.05
CA LYS A 92 -10.24 7.24 -37.41
C LYS A 92 -10.17 8.66 -37.97
N VAL A 93 -10.24 9.68 -37.14
CA VAL A 93 -10.28 11.10 -37.59
C VAL A 93 -9.10 11.48 -38.48
N VAL A 94 -7.89 10.98 -38.18
CA VAL A 94 -6.69 11.22 -38.98
C VAL A 94 -6.82 10.60 -40.38
N GLY A 95 -7.40 9.41 -40.48
CA GLY A 95 -7.70 8.76 -41.76
C GLY A 95 -8.67 9.57 -42.63
N TYR A 96 -9.70 10.15 -41.98
CA TYR A 96 -10.62 11.06 -42.67
C TYR A 96 -9.92 12.32 -43.19
N MET A 97 -9.01 12.92 -42.39
CA MET A 97 -8.24 14.09 -42.81
C MET A 97 -7.27 13.78 -43.98
N ASN A 98 -6.82 12.54 -44.12
CA ASN A 98 -5.95 12.13 -45.24
C ASN A 98 -6.73 11.81 -46.51
N ASP A 99 -7.93 11.25 -46.40
CA ASP A 99 -8.72 10.72 -47.51
C ASP A 99 -9.73 11.74 -48.07
N PHE A 100 -10.10 12.74 -47.30
CA PHE A 100 -11.12 13.74 -47.61
C PHE A 100 -10.59 15.18 -47.40
N GLU A 101 -11.20 16.14 -48.07
CA GLU A 101 -11.06 17.55 -47.72
C GLU A 101 -11.91 17.83 -46.49
N VAL A 102 -11.27 17.89 -45.30
CA VAL A 102 -12.00 18.02 -44.01
C VAL A 102 -11.90 19.43 -43.51
N LEU A 103 -13.04 20.05 -43.30
CA LEU A 103 -13.20 21.29 -42.54
C LEU A 103 -13.73 20.95 -41.14
N VAL A 104 -13.29 21.68 -40.15
CA VAL A 104 -13.70 21.45 -38.75
C VAL A 104 -14.13 22.76 -38.11
N THR A 105 -15.20 22.74 -37.33
CA THR A 105 -15.64 23.91 -36.56
C THR A 105 -14.77 24.08 -35.30
N ASP A 106 -14.81 25.26 -34.68
CA ASP A 106 -14.10 25.49 -33.44
C ASP A 106 -14.67 24.64 -32.30
N LYS A 107 -15.95 24.29 -32.31
CA LYS A 107 -16.57 23.37 -31.36
C LYS A 107 -15.93 21.98 -31.47
N PHE A 108 -15.77 21.46 -32.69
CA PHE A 108 -15.14 20.15 -32.92
C PHE A 108 -13.66 20.15 -32.57
N LYS A 109 -12.90 21.23 -32.91
CA LYS A 109 -11.48 21.35 -32.53
C LYS A 109 -11.26 21.24 -31.03
N ASN A 110 -12.19 21.80 -30.24
CA ASN A 110 -12.12 21.76 -28.79
C ASN A 110 -12.55 20.41 -28.17
N LYS A 111 -13.19 19.56 -28.99
CA LYS A 111 -13.60 18.20 -28.56
C LYS A 111 -12.44 17.21 -28.76
N GLN A 112 -11.56 17.16 -27.78
CA GLN A 112 -10.45 16.22 -27.76
C GLN A 112 -10.61 15.20 -26.64
N ILE A 113 -10.09 14.01 -26.89
CA ILE A 113 -9.93 13.03 -25.82
C ILE A 113 -8.82 13.56 -24.91
N LYS A 114 -9.19 13.88 -23.68
CA LYS A 114 -8.24 14.40 -22.68
C LYS A 114 -7.48 13.26 -22.05
N GLN A 115 -6.20 13.50 -21.79
CA GLN A 115 -5.37 12.59 -20.99
C GLN A 115 -5.39 13.08 -19.53
N PRO A 116 -5.67 12.17 -18.56
CA PRO A 116 -5.45 12.47 -17.16
C PRO A 116 -4.00 12.89 -16.94
N LYS A 117 -3.78 14.00 -16.26
CA LYS A 117 -2.43 14.50 -15.98
C LYS A 117 -2.34 15.13 -14.60
N ILE A 118 -1.32 14.73 -13.86
CA ILE A 118 -0.92 15.34 -12.59
C ILE A 118 0.26 16.26 -12.86
N SER A 119 0.05 17.56 -12.78
CA SER A 119 1.12 18.53 -13.06
C SER A 119 2.06 18.71 -11.87
N ASN A 120 1.50 18.69 -10.66
CA ASN A 120 2.24 18.87 -9.42
C ASN A 120 1.44 18.27 -8.25
N ILE A 121 2.15 17.75 -7.24
CA ILE A 121 1.58 17.32 -5.96
C ILE A 121 2.23 18.15 -4.86
N GLY A 122 1.43 18.82 -4.03
CA GLY A 122 1.91 19.51 -2.83
C GLY A 122 1.87 18.56 -1.62
N ILE A 123 2.96 18.49 -0.88
CA ILE A 123 3.03 17.71 0.36
C ILE A 123 3.57 18.61 1.46
N ARG A 124 2.81 18.77 2.53
CA ARG A 124 3.24 19.58 3.67
C ARG A 124 2.77 19.01 5.00
N ILE A 125 3.51 19.29 6.04
CA ILE A 125 3.08 19.02 7.42
C ILE A 125 2.65 20.35 8.03
N ASP A 126 1.42 20.37 8.52
CA ASP A 126 0.85 21.51 9.24
C ASP A 126 0.07 21.01 10.47
N ASN A 127 0.32 21.64 11.64
CA ASN A 127 -0.34 21.31 12.91
C ASN A 127 -0.34 19.81 13.25
N GLY A 128 0.74 19.08 12.92
CA GLY A 128 0.89 17.65 13.20
C GLY A 128 0.09 16.72 12.26
N LEU A 129 -0.48 17.27 11.19
CA LEU A 129 -1.15 16.53 10.12
C LEU A 129 -0.37 16.64 8.82
N LEU A 130 -0.40 15.59 8.04
CA LEU A 130 0.08 15.58 6.67
C LEU A 130 -1.03 16.11 5.76
N GLU A 131 -0.75 17.15 5.00
CA GLU A 131 -1.64 17.69 3.98
C GLU A 131 -1.10 17.35 2.59
N LEU A 132 -1.95 16.73 1.78
CA LEU A 132 -1.70 16.37 0.40
C LEU A 132 -2.56 17.24 -0.50
N ASP A 133 -1.91 18.07 -1.34
CA ASP A 133 -2.59 18.96 -2.29
C ASP A 133 -2.62 18.31 -3.68
N LEU A 134 -3.81 17.94 -4.11
CA LEU A 134 -4.14 17.34 -5.40
C LEU A 134 -4.82 18.35 -6.35
N SER A 135 -4.84 19.64 -6.02
CA SER A 135 -5.55 20.68 -6.80
C SER A 135 -4.99 20.91 -8.22
N LYS A 136 -3.79 20.39 -8.50
CA LYS A 136 -3.11 20.49 -9.81
C LYS A 136 -3.30 19.26 -10.72
N ILE A 137 -4.35 18.50 -10.48
CA ILE A 137 -4.80 17.43 -11.37
C ILE A 137 -5.81 18.05 -12.35
N ASN A 138 -5.73 17.69 -13.63
CA ASN A 138 -6.65 18.19 -14.66
C ASN A 138 -8.02 17.47 -14.68
N ILE A 139 -8.41 16.86 -13.57
CA ILE A 139 -9.70 16.20 -13.34
C ILE A 139 -10.39 16.95 -12.21
N ASP A 140 -11.70 17.20 -12.36
CA ASP A 140 -12.49 17.78 -11.28
C ASP A 140 -12.47 16.85 -10.06
N MET A 141 -12.21 17.40 -8.87
CA MET A 141 -12.19 16.63 -7.63
C MET A 141 -13.51 15.91 -7.34
N GLU A 142 -14.64 16.47 -7.79
CA GLU A 142 -15.95 15.82 -7.65
C GLU A 142 -16.11 14.57 -8.54
N GLU A 143 -15.37 14.51 -9.66
CA GLU A 143 -15.45 13.40 -10.63
C GLU A 143 -14.36 12.35 -10.41
N ILE A 144 -13.32 12.67 -9.66
CA ILE A 144 -12.13 11.82 -9.48
C ILE A 144 -12.48 10.40 -8.99
N ARG A 145 -13.50 10.29 -8.13
CA ARG A 145 -14.01 9.01 -7.62
C ARG A 145 -14.58 8.13 -8.74
N ASP A 146 -15.39 8.72 -9.62
CA ASP A 146 -16.05 7.99 -10.70
C ASP A 146 -15.04 7.64 -11.78
N VAL A 147 -14.08 8.53 -12.06
CA VAL A 147 -12.94 8.27 -12.95
C VAL A 147 -12.13 7.07 -12.47
N LEU A 148 -11.72 7.03 -11.20
CA LEU A 148 -10.96 5.91 -10.63
C LEU A 148 -11.78 4.61 -10.56
N LYS A 149 -13.09 4.71 -10.32
CA LYS A 149 -13.96 3.54 -10.39
C LYS A 149 -13.99 2.93 -11.78
N ASP A 150 -14.12 3.76 -12.83
CA ASP A 150 -14.13 3.31 -14.23
C ASP A 150 -12.74 2.79 -14.63
N TYR A 151 -11.66 3.42 -14.17
CA TYR A 151 -10.28 2.95 -14.35
C TYR A 151 -10.08 1.53 -13.76
N ASN A 152 -10.54 1.29 -12.54
CA ASN A 152 -10.38 0.02 -11.84
C ASN A 152 -11.16 -1.14 -12.48
N ILE A 153 -12.27 -0.85 -13.14
CA ILE A 153 -13.01 -1.85 -13.96
C ILE A 153 -12.52 -1.93 -15.42
N LYS A 154 -11.36 -1.29 -15.71
CA LYS A 154 -10.68 -1.33 -17.02
C LYS A 154 -11.52 -0.82 -18.19
N LYS A 155 -12.34 0.22 -17.97
CA LYS A 155 -12.96 0.95 -19.08
C LYS A 155 -11.90 1.66 -19.90
N LYS A 156 -12.14 1.82 -21.20
CA LYS A 156 -11.24 2.55 -22.11
C LYS A 156 -11.26 4.05 -21.85
N TYR A 157 -12.41 4.61 -21.51
CA TYR A 157 -12.61 6.03 -21.27
C TYR A 157 -13.63 6.29 -20.17
N HIS A 158 -13.62 7.53 -19.66
CA HIS A 158 -14.67 8.08 -18.79
C HIS A 158 -15.28 9.33 -19.43
N LYS A 159 -16.62 9.47 -19.41
CA LYS A 159 -17.29 10.68 -19.89
C LYS A 159 -17.47 11.65 -18.74
N LEU A 160 -16.81 12.79 -18.80
CA LEU A 160 -16.90 13.86 -17.81
C LEU A 160 -18.28 14.54 -17.86
N LYS A 161 -18.68 15.22 -16.79
CA LYS A 161 -19.97 15.96 -16.70
C LYS A 161 -20.12 17.04 -17.77
N ASN A 162 -19.02 17.64 -18.23
CA ASN A 162 -18.98 18.62 -19.30
C ASN A 162 -19.09 18.00 -20.72
N GLY A 163 -19.20 16.66 -20.82
CA GLY A 163 -19.33 15.93 -22.08
C GLY A 163 -18.00 15.54 -22.73
N ASP A 164 -16.86 15.94 -22.20
CA ASP A 164 -15.53 15.53 -22.69
C ASP A 164 -15.27 14.07 -22.36
N LEU A 165 -14.43 13.42 -23.18
CA LEU A 165 -13.96 12.06 -22.94
C LEU A 165 -12.54 12.10 -22.34
N LEU A 166 -12.35 11.33 -21.28
CA LEU A 166 -11.07 11.14 -20.62
C LEU A 166 -10.56 9.75 -20.95
N ASP A 167 -9.39 9.63 -21.58
CA ASP A 167 -8.75 8.35 -21.89
C ASP A 167 -8.20 7.73 -20.61
N LEU A 168 -8.60 6.51 -20.29
CA LEU A 168 -8.16 5.78 -19.10
C LEU A 168 -7.11 4.72 -19.41
N ALA A 169 -6.83 4.45 -20.69
CA ALA A 169 -5.96 3.35 -21.09
C ALA A 169 -4.50 3.65 -20.74
N ASN A 170 -3.85 2.73 -20.00
CA ASN A 170 -2.41 2.74 -19.71
C ASN A 170 -1.87 4.09 -19.17
N ASN A 171 -2.63 4.81 -18.35
CA ASN A 171 -2.25 6.10 -17.83
C ASN A 171 -1.48 5.96 -16.50
N GLU A 172 -0.18 6.34 -16.49
CA GLU A 172 0.69 6.26 -15.32
C GLU A 172 0.20 7.16 -14.17
N ASP A 173 -0.35 8.33 -14.48
CA ASP A 173 -0.84 9.29 -13.47
C ASP A 173 -2.10 8.76 -12.77
N LEU A 174 -3.00 8.07 -13.50
CA LEU A 174 -4.15 7.41 -12.89
C LEU A 174 -3.73 6.22 -12.02
N ASN A 175 -2.74 5.45 -12.46
CA ASN A 175 -2.22 4.35 -11.66
C ASN A 175 -1.65 4.87 -10.34
N LEU A 176 -0.84 5.93 -10.38
CA LEU A 176 -0.32 6.58 -9.18
C LEU A 176 -1.44 7.08 -8.27
N LEU A 177 -2.45 7.74 -8.83
CA LEU A 177 -3.58 8.28 -8.08
C LEU A 177 -4.41 7.17 -7.42
N ASP A 178 -4.62 6.06 -8.12
CA ASP A 178 -5.31 4.89 -7.57
C ASP A 178 -4.48 4.25 -6.44
N GLU A 179 -3.19 4.06 -6.64
CA GLU A 179 -2.29 3.55 -5.61
C GLU A 179 -2.29 4.44 -4.36
N MET A 180 -2.19 5.77 -4.54
CA MET A 180 -2.26 6.74 -3.44
C MET A 180 -3.58 6.65 -2.69
N THR A 181 -4.68 6.77 -3.40
CA THR A 181 -6.02 6.85 -2.79
C THR A 181 -6.42 5.56 -2.11
N THR A 182 -6.08 4.43 -2.75
CA THR A 182 -6.34 3.10 -2.21
C THR A 182 -5.50 2.82 -0.97
N THR A 183 -4.18 3.12 -1.00
CA THR A 183 -3.27 2.78 0.10
C THR A 183 -3.37 3.76 1.25
N LEU A 184 -3.54 5.05 0.98
CA LEU A 184 -3.69 6.07 2.03
C LEU A 184 -5.11 6.12 2.62
N ASP A 185 -6.04 5.36 2.04
CA ASP A 185 -7.43 5.33 2.47
C ASP A 185 -8.12 6.69 2.42
N ILE A 186 -7.91 7.37 1.31
CA ILE A 186 -8.46 8.71 1.12
C ILE A 186 -9.98 8.64 1.00
N ASP A 187 -10.67 9.31 1.91
CA ASP A 187 -12.11 9.51 1.83
C ASP A 187 -12.39 10.72 0.93
N TYR A 188 -12.88 10.44 -0.27
CA TYR A 188 -13.19 11.48 -1.28
C TYR A 188 -14.16 12.54 -0.77
N ASN A 189 -15.05 12.17 0.17
CA ASN A 189 -16.02 13.12 0.74
C ASN A 189 -15.35 14.17 1.67
N LYS A 190 -14.12 13.88 2.10
CA LYS A 190 -13.32 14.78 2.95
C LYS A 190 -12.32 15.63 2.19
N ILE A 191 -12.24 15.47 0.86
CA ILE A 191 -11.38 16.30 0.04
C ILE A 191 -12.02 17.70 -0.05
N GLN A 192 -11.36 18.68 0.55
CA GLN A 192 -11.79 20.08 0.49
C GLN A 192 -10.86 20.87 -0.42
N LYS A 193 -11.37 21.40 -1.51
CA LYS A 193 -10.58 22.21 -2.47
C LYS A 193 -9.30 21.52 -2.97
N GLY A 194 -9.34 20.18 -3.14
CA GLY A 194 -8.19 19.40 -3.57
C GLY A 194 -7.20 19.02 -2.46
N ILE A 195 -7.41 19.43 -1.21
CA ILE A 195 -6.52 19.14 -0.09
C ILE A 195 -7.06 17.97 0.74
N VAL A 196 -6.20 17.01 1.01
CA VAL A 196 -6.47 15.83 1.85
C VAL A 196 -5.62 15.90 3.10
N LYS A 197 -6.23 15.72 4.29
CA LYS A 197 -5.52 15.64 5.57
C LYS A 197 -5.38 14.20 6.01
N LEU A 198 -4.16 13.80 6.33
CA LEU A 198 -3.76 12.44 6.68
C LEU A 198 -2.94 12.43 7.98
N PRO A 199 -2.86 11.29 8.67
CA PRO A 199 -1.90 11.12 9.76
C PRO A 199 -0.45 11.27 9.27
N ILE A 200 0.40 11.91 10.07
CA ILE A 200 1.79 12.23 9.72
C ILE A 200 2.63 10.97 9.36
N ASN A 201 2.31 9.82 9.94
CA ASN A 201 3.00 8.55 9.64
C ASN A 201 2.81 8.06 8.19
N ARG A 202 1.86 8.63 7.44
CA ARG A 202 1.67 8.37 6.01
C ARG A 202 2.72 9.03 5.12
N SER A 203 3.50 9.97 5.66
CA SER A 203 4.56 10.69 4.94
C SER A 203 5.57 9.75 4.28
N PHE A 204 5.99 8.71 4.99
CA PHE A 204 7.01 7.77 4.48
C PHE A 204 6.53 6.92 3.30
N TYR A 205 5.26 6.55 3.31
CA TYR A 205 4.69 5.85 2.16
C TYR A 205 4.64 6.77 0.94
N LEU A 206 4.20 8.03 1.15
CA LEU A 206 4.17 9.03 0.09
C LEU A 206 5.55 9.30 -0.48
N GLU A 207 6.57 9.47 0.38
CA GLU A 207 7.94 9.68 -0.09
C GLU A 207 8.40 8.57 -1.03
N ARG A 208 8.30 7.32 -0.60
CA ARG A 208 8.70 6.17 -1.41
C ARG A 208 7.84 5.95 -2.65
N LEU A 209 6.62 6.44 -2.65
CA LEU A 209 5.76 6.41 -3.83
C LEU A 209 6.21 7.45 -4.84
N MET A 210 6.56 8.66 -4.37
CA MET A 210 6.98 9.77 -5.21
C MET A 210 8.39 9.58 -5.82
N ASP A 211 9.31 8.91 -5.14
CA ASP A 211 10.67 8.65 -5.62
C ASP A 211 10.72 7.94 -6.99
N ASN A 212 9.68 7.19 -7.32
CA ASN A 212 9.58 6.45 -8.59
C ASN A 212 8.78 7.19 -9.66
N THR A 213 8.40 8.46 -9.43
CA THR A 213 7.57 9.24 -10.35
C THR A 213 8.36 10.38 -10.99
N LYS A 214 7.91 10.81 -12.18
CA LYS A 214 8.43 12.00 -12.86
C LYS A 214 7.64 13.27 -12.52
N ILE A 215 6.69 13.17 -11.59
CA ILE A 215 5.81 14.26 -11.20
C ILE A 215 6.57 15.22 -10.29
N SER A 216 6.39 16.52 -10.52
CA SER A 216 6.94 17.54 -9.64
C SER A 216 6.25 17.48 -8.27
N VAL A 217 7.02 17.41 -7.19
CA VAL A 217 6.51 17.37 -5.82
C VAL A 217 7.01 18.59 -5.06
N ALA A 218 6.08 19.41 -4.57
CA ALA A 218 6.39 20.56 -3.72
C ALA A 218 6.31 20.13 -2.24
N LYS A 219 7.43 20.15 -1.54
CA LYS A 219 7.55 19.75 -0.13
C LYS A 219 7.84 20.97 0.74
N ASN A 220 7.26 21.06 1.96
CA ASN A 220 7.66 22.07 2.92
C ASN A 220 8.84 21.57 3.80
N GLU A 221 9.50 22.51 4.48
CA GLU A 221 10.67 22.25 5.30
C GLU A 221 10.40 21.18 6.39
N THR A 222 9.29 21.31 7.11
CA THR A 222 8.88 20.35 8.16
C THR A 222 8.72 18.92 7.64
N TYR A 223 8.20 18.75 6.40
CA TYR A 223 8.10 17.44 5.78
C TYR A 223 9.49 16.89 5.42
N THR A 224 10.33 17.73 4.82
CA THR A 224 11.69 17.33 4.43
C THR A 224 12.50 16.92 5.66
N GLU A 225 12.46 17.72 6.74
CA GLU A 225 13.13 17.38 8.00
C GLU A 225 12.64 16.05 8.61
N LEU A 226 11.32 15.77 8.55
CA LEU A 226 10.79 14.49 9.03
C LEU A 226 11.39 13.31 8.27
N ILE A 227 11.40 13.39 6.94
CA ILE A 227 11.91 12.31 6.08
C ILE A 227 13.41 12.14 6.32
N ASP A 228 14.18 13.22 6.23
CA ASP A 228 15.63 13.21 6.42
C ASP A 228 16.03 12.65 7.80
N ASN A 229 15.33 13.05 8.86
CA ASN A 229 15.63 12.57 10.21
C ASN A 229 15.42 11.06 10.37
N ILE A 230 14.49 10.45 9.67
CA ILE A 230 14.25 9.00 9.77
C ILE A 230 15.10 8.21 8.78
N GLU A 231 15.23 8.67 7.54
CA GLU A 231 16.05 7.99 6.53
C GLU A 231 17.55 8.10 6.82
N ASN A 232 17.97 9.25 7.32
CA ASN A 232 19.35 9.52 7.70
C ASN A 232 19.60 9.41 9.22
N SER A 233 18.76 8.68 9.96
CA SER A 233 18.91 8.48 11.41
C SER A 233 20.27 7.90 11.81
N GLU A 234 20.98 7.28 10.87
CA GLU A 234 22.35 6.78 11.06
C GLU A 234 23.37 7.92 11.27
N ILE A 235 23.12 9.10 10.68
CA ILE A 235 24.08 10.21 10.58
C ILE A 235 23.67 11.40 11.46
N SER A 236 22.45 11.40 12.03
CA SER A 236 21.95 12.53 12.79
C SER A 236 22.77 12.79 14.05
N ASP A 237 23.60 13.85 14.03
CA ASP A 237 24.34 14.35 15.18
C ASP A 237 23.44 15.02 16.24
N GLU A 238 22.18 15.29 15.93
CA GLU A 238 21.21 15.90 16.85
C GLU A 238 20.87 15.00 18.04
N ILE A 239 20.88 13.66 17.84
CA ILE A 239 20.56 12.70 18.88
C ILE A 239 21.84 12.18 19.50
N GLN A 240 22.33 12.90 20.52
CA GLN A 240 23.55 12.54 21.23
C GLN A 240 23.30 11.35 22.17
N ILE A 241 24.19 10.38 22.11
CA ILE A 241 24.26 9.30 23.09
C ILE A 241 25.16 9.79 24.26
N ASP A 242 24.77 9.47 25.47
CA ASP A 242 25.62 9.70 26.64
C ASP A 242 27.04 9.16 26.39
N GLU A 243 28.07 10.00 26.52
CA GLU A 243 29.46 9.64 26.22
C GLU A 243 29.91 8.37 26.95
N GLU A 244 29.58 8.24 28.24
CA GLU A 244 29.88 7.05 29.02
C GLU A 244 29.24 5.77 28.45
N PHE A 245 28.01 5.89 27.95
CA PHE A 245 27.29 4.76 27.37
C PHE A 245 27.65 4.52 25.91
N SER A 246 28.03 5.56 25.19
CA SER A 246 28.47 5.48 23.79
C SER A 246 29.65 4.54 23.61
N ASN A 247 30.58 4.51 24.58
CA ASN A 247 31.73 3.62 24.55
C ASN A 247 31.39 2.13 24.78
N LYS A 248 30.21 1.85 25.32
CA LYS A 248 29.70 0.49 25.56
C LYS A 248 28.93 -0.08 24.36
N LEU A 249 28.49 0.79 23.42
CA LEU A 249 27.72 0.42 22.25
C LEU A 249 28.60 0.22 21.01
N ARG A 250 28.32 -0.82 20.24
CA ARG A 250 28.86 -0.99 18.89
C ARG A 250 28.22 0.01 17.93
N GLU A 251 28.87 0.34 16.81
CA GLU A 251 28.36 1.36 15.87
C GLU A 251 26.92 1.06 15.39
N TYR A 252 26.64 -0.17 15.00
CA TYR A 252 25.28 -0.53 14.60
C TYR A 252 24.26 -0.37 15.74
N GLN A 253 24.65 -0.54 17.01
CA GLN A 253 23.77 -0.33 18.16
C GLN A 253 23.50 1.16 18.39
N LYS A 254 24.49 2.02 18.12
CA LYS A 254 24.31 3.48 18.13
C LYS A 254 23.30 3.91 17.06
N VAL A 255 23.39 3.34 15.86
CA VAL A 255 22.39 3.52 14.80
C VAL A 255 21.00 3.13 15.30
N GLY A 256 20.85 1.95 15.90
CA GLY A 256 19.57 1.50 16.45
C GLY A 256 19.01 2.40 17.54
N TYR A 257 19.87 2.91 18.44
CA TYR A 257 19.51 3.91 19.45
C TYR A 257 18.97 5.19 18.81
N ARG A 258 19.70 5.76 17.84
CA ARG A 258 19.28 6.98 17.13
C ARG A 258 17.94 6.77 16.42
N TRP A 259 17.76 5.65 15.75
CA TRP A 259 16.50 5.31 15.10
C TRP A 259 15.34 5.22 16.09
N LEU A 260 15.50 4.55 17.23
CA LEU A 260 14.47 4.48 18.28
C LEU A 260 14.12 5.86 18.83
N LYS A 261 15.14 6.72 19.06
CA LYS A 261 14.93 8.10 19.55
C LYS A 261 14.31 9.00 18.49
N THR A 262 14.59 8.76 17.22
CA THR A 262 13.94 9.46 16.11
C THR A 262 12.46 9.10 16.03
N LEU A 263 12.10 7.81 16.15
CA LEU A 263 10.70 7.39 16.22
C LEU A 263 9.99 8.03 17.41
N GLU A 264 10.64 8.09 18.56
CA GLU A 264 10.10 8.77 19.75
C GLU A 264 9.82 10.25 19.51
N LYS A 265 10.75 11.00 18.88
CA LYS A 265 10.59 12.44 18.54
C LYS A 265 9.26 12.70 17.81
N TYR A 266 8.86 11.76 16.95
CA TYR A 266 7.61 11.85 16.17
C TYR A 266 6.43 11.06 16.74
N LYS A 267 6.59 10.47 17.94
CA LYS A 267 5.58 9.63 18.61
C LYS A 267 5.17 8.40 17.79
N PHE A 268 6.14 7.80 17.09
CA PHE A 268 5.94 6.56 16.36
C PHE A 268 6.43 5.37 17.17
N GLY A 269 5.74 4.25 17.02
CA GLY A 269 6.24 2.95 17.46
C GLY A 269 7.14 2.30 16.41
N GLY A 270 7.89 1.27 16.81
CA GLY A 270 8.79 0.57 15.91
C GLY A 270 9.07 -0.87 16.31
N ILE A 271 9.57 -1.64 15.33
CA ILE A 271 9.97 -3.04 15.50
C ILE A 271 11.49 -3.13 15.34
N LEU A 272 12.18 -3.43 16.43
CA LEU A 272 13.61 -3.76 16.38
C LEU A 272 13.76 -5.27 16.11
N ALA A 273 14.05 -5.60 14.87
CA ALA A 273 14.03 -6.97 14.33
C ALA A 273 15.43 -7.53 14.07
N ASP A 274 16.44 -7.05 14.76
CA ASP A 274 17.82 -7.52 14.68
C ASP A 274 17.93 -9.02 14.99
N ASP A 275 18.85 -9.71 14.35
CA ASP A 275 19.16 -11.12 14.66
C ASP A 275 19.41 -11.32 16.15
N MET A 276 19.11 -12.53 16.66
CA MET A 276 19.38 -12.88 18.07
C MET A 276 20.87 -12.68 18.39
N GLY A 277 21.16 -12.04 19.53
CA GLY A 277 22.52 -11.78 19.98
C GLY A 277 23.17 -10.51 19.44
N LEU A 278 22.44 -9.67 18.68
CA LEU A 278 22.89 -8.32 18.29
C LEU A 278 22.63 -7.25 19.36
N GLY A 279 22.16 -7.64 20.55
CA GLY A 279 22.02 -6.73 21.70
C GLY A 279 20.82 -5.80 21.59
N LYS A 280 19.65 -6.31 21.16
CA LYS A 280 18.38 -5.55 21.22
C LYS A 280 18.08 -5.00 22.59
N THR A 281 18.27 -5.82 23.64
CA THR A 281 18.12 -5.42 25.04
C THR A 281 19.00 -4.22 25.40
N LEU A 282 20.26 -4.25 24.99
CA LEU A 282 21.22 -3.16 25.27
C LEU A 282 20.82 -1.83 24.58
N GLN A 283 20.30 -1.90 23.36
CA GLN A 283 19.80 -0.72 22.64
C GLN A 283 18.61 -0.10 23.36
N ILE A 284 17.68 -0.91 23.89
CA ILE A 284 16.55 -0.43 24.70
C ILE A 284 17.05 0.14 26.06
N ILE A 285 18.00 -0.51 26.71
CA ILE A 285 18.59 0.03 27.96
C ILE A 285 19.21 1.41 27.69
N ALA A 286 19.86 1.61 26.55
CA ALA A 286 20.39 2.92 26.15
C ALA A 286 19.26 3.97 26.03
N VAL A 287 18.12 3.62 25.43
CA VAL A 287 16.95 4.52 25.32
C VAL A 287 16.40 4.85 26.71
N LEU A 288 16.24 3.85 27.57
CA LEU A 288 15.76 4.05 28.95
C LEU A 288 16.70 4.94 29.76
N ARG A 289 18.01 4.77 29.62
CA ARG A 289 19.00 5.63 30.28
C ARG A 289 18.93 7.07 29.78
N GLY A 290 18.75 7.27 28.47
CA GLY A 290 18.57 8.61 27.89
C GLY A 290 17.37 9.35 28.52
N GLU A 291 16.31 8.62 28.85
CA GLU A 291 15.11 9.19 29.49
C GLU A 291 15.34 9.58 30.95
N LEU A 292 16.22 8.89 31.70
CA LEU A 292 16.54 9.25 33.09
C LEU A 292 17.10 10.66 33.24
N LYS A 293 17.81 11.16 32.20
CA LYS A 293 18.37 12.51 32.18
C LYS A 293 17.32 13.58 31.86
N SER A 294 16.15 13.18 31.42
CA SER A 294 15.00 14.06 31.24
C SER A 294 14.51 14.52 32.62
N LYS A 295 14.06 15.77 32.72
CA LYS A 295 13.55 16.33 34.00
C LYS A 295 12.24 15.69 34.46
N ASN A 296 11.60 14.88 33.63
CA ASN A 296 10.32 14.24 33.91
C ASN A 296 10.55 12.84 34.50
N LYS A 297 9.99 12.58 35.68
CA LYS A 297 9.99 11.25 36.26
C LYS A 297 8.99 10.37 35.49
N THR A 298 9.50 9.50 34.62
CA THR A 298 8.69 8.60 33.82
C THR A 298 8.94 7.14 34.18
N THR A 299 7.92 6.32 34.04
CA THR A 299 8.00 4.86 34.22
C THR A 299 7.80 4.19 32.88
N SER A 300 8.61 3.18 32.58
CA SER A 300 8.48 2.33 31.39
C SER A 300 8.20 0.89 31.78
N ILE A 301 7.62 0.12 30.87
CA ILE A 301 7.33 -1.30 31.10
C ILE A 301 7.91 -2.19 30.02
N VAL A 302 8.57 -3.27 30.42
CA VAL A 302 8.97 -4.39 29.56
C VAL A 302 8.08 -5.57 29.85
N VAL A 303 7.45 -6.10 28.79
CA VAL A 303 6.67 -7.34 28.83
C VAL A 303 7.43 -8.39 28.01
N CYS A 304 7.84 -9.46 28.64
CA CYS A 304 8.69 -10.50 28.04
C CYS A 304 8.21 -11.91 28.44
N PRO A 305 8.72 -12.98 27.81
CA PRO A 305 8.55 -14.35 28.31
C PRO A 305 9.01 -14.48 29.77
N SER A 306 8.35 -15.31 30.56
CA SER A 306 8.65 -15.48 32.00
C SER A 306 10.12 -15.87 32.26
N THR A 307 10.71 -16.63 31.35
CA THR A 307 12.13 -17.03 31.40
C THR A 307 13.12 -15.89 31.23
N LEU A 308 12.70 -14.79 30.62
CA LEU A 308 13.56 -13.64 30.34
C LEU A 308 13.47 -12.52 31.40
N VAL A 309 12.51 -12.58 32.31
CA VAL A 309 12.27 -11.52 33.32
C VAL A 309 13.53 -11.24 34.17
N LEU A 310 14.15 -12.29 34.70
CA LEU A 310 15.36 -12.15 35.50
C LEU A 310 16.58 -11.74 34.66
N ASN A 311 16.64 -12.21 33.42
CA ASN A 311 17.69 -11.83 32.50
C ASN A 311 17.64 -10.33 32.17
N TRP A 312 16.44 -9.79 31.94
CA TRP A 312 16.24 -8.34 31.74
C TRP A 312 16.75 -7.53 32.94
N LYS A 313 16.42 -7.96 34.17
CA LYS A 313 16.93 -7.28 35.36
C LYS A 313 18.46 -7.31 35.43
N ALA A 314 19.07 -8.48 35.24
CA ALA A 314 20.51 -8.65 35.26
C ALA A 314 21.22 -7.81 34.18
N GLU A 315 20.68 -7.73 32.98
CA GLU A 315 21.22 -6.88 31.92
C GLU A 315 21.12 -5.39 32.28
N VAL A 316 20.00 -4.94 32.86
CA VAL A 316 19.86 -3.55 33.29
C VAL A 316 20.87 -3.22 34.40
N GLU A 317 20.98 -4.05 35.42
CA GLU A 317 21.93 -3.86 36.53
C GLU A 317 23.39 -3.87 36.04
N LYS A 318 23.72 -4.70 35.05
CA LYS A 318 25.07 -4.78 34.45
C LYS A 318 25.44 -3.52 33.66
N TRP A 319 24.50 -2.95 32.91
CA TRP A 319 24.81 -1.86 31.96
C TRP A 319 24.44 -0.48 32.49
N CYS A 320 23.42 -0.38 33.40
CA CYS A 320 22.93 0.89 33.93
C CYS A 320 22.29 0.69 35.31
N ASP A 321 23.08 0.79 36.35
CA ASP A 321 22.67 0.65 37.75
C ASP A 321 21.81 1.81 38.27
N ASP A 322 21.79 2.95 37.56
CA ASP A 322 20.94 4.10 37.88
C ASP A 322 19.45 3.85 37.64
N ILE A 323 19.08 2.84 36.84
CA ILE A 323 17.68 2.50 36.54
C ILE A 323 17.08 1.70 37.70
N LYS A 324 16.11 2.27 38.41
CA LYS A 324 15.35 1.57 39.44
C LYS A 324 14.38 0.59 38.80
N VAL A 325 14.62 -0.71 38.97
CA VAL A 325 13.83 -1.79 38.38
C VAL A 325 12.88 -2.40 39.39
N LEU A 326 11.61 -2.60 38.98
CA LEU A 326 10.62 -3.39 39.71
C LEU A 326 10.25 -4.62 38.89
N ILE A 327 10.38 -5.80 39.46
CA ILE A 327 9.85 -7.03 38.87
C ILE A 327 8.49 -7.34 39.50
N ILE A 328 7.47 -7.54 38.66
CA ILE A 328 6.16 -8.00 39.11
C ILE A 328 6.19 -9.52 39.23
N ARG A 329 6.07 -10.03 40.47
CA ARG A 329 6.13 -11.46 40.80
C ARG A 329 5.41 -11.80 42.10
N GLY A 330 5.20 -13.08 42.34
CA GLY A 330 4.56 -13.58 43.58
C GLY A 330 3.08 -13.90 43.37
N ASN A 331 2.34 -13.96 44.50
CA ASN A 331 0.90 -14.19 44.47
C ASN A 331 0.12 -12.92 44.03
N ALA A 332 -1.19 -13.02 43.83
CA ALA A 332 -2.01 -11.92 43.31
C ALA A 332 -1.99 -10.66 44.20
N GLU A 333 -2.02 -10.83 45.52
CA GLU A 333 -2.00 -9.70 46.47
C GLU A 333 -0.65 -8.97 46.45
N GLU A 334 0.45 -9.73 46.39
CA GLU A 334 1.80 -9.18 46.29
C GLU A 334 1.97 -8.38 45.00
N ARG A 335 1.48 -8.92 43.90
CA ARG A 335 1.57 -8.25 42.60
C ARG A 335 0.71 -6.97 42.56
N ALA A 336 -0.50 -6.99 43.11
CA ALA A 336 -1.33 -5.80 43.23
C ALA A 336 -0.62 -4.67 43.98
N LYS A 337 0.00 -4.99 45.14
CA LYS A 337 0.79 -4.02 45.93
C LYS A 337 2.04 -3.51 45.16
N GLN A 338 2.66 -4.35 44.35
CA GLN A 338 3.78 -3.95 43.52
C GLN A 338 3.32 -2.99 42.40
N ILE A 339 2.17 -3.29 41.74
CA ILE A 339 1.61 -2.47 40.67
C ILE A 339 1.17 -1.09 41.21
N GLU A 340 0.67 -0.99 42.41
CA GLU A 340 0.36 0.30 43.04
C GLU A 340 1.57 1.23 43.10
N LYS A 341 2.77 0.69 43.32
CA LYS A 341 4.04 1.42 43.53
C LYS A 341 4.86 1.64 42.24
N ILE A 342 4.34 1.30 41.07
CA ILE A 342 5.14 1.36 39.83
C ILE A 342 5.73 2.75 39.55
N ASN A 343 5.05 3.82 39.94
CA ASN A 343 5.49 5.19 39.74
C ASN A 343 6.76 5.57 40.54
N ASP A 344 7.19 4.72 41.47
CA ASP A 344 8.45 4.90 42.22
C ASP A 344 9.67 4.33 41.50
N TYR A 345 9.43 3.65 40.38
CA TYR A 345 10.44 2.95 39.59
C TYR A 345 10.54 3.53 38.18
N ASN A 346 11.73 3.40 37.57
CA ASN A 346 11.96 3.83 36.18
C ASN A 346 11.54 2.74 35.18
N LEU A 347 11.72 1.47 35.57
CA LEU A 347 11.42 0.32 34.74
C LEU A 347 10.65 -0.73 35.51
N VAL A 348 9.51 -1.16 34.95
CA VAL A 348 8.74 -2.31 35.40
C VAL A 348 8.98 -3.48 34.43
N ILE A 349 9.23 -4.67 34.95
CA ILE A 349 9.39 -5.89 34.15
C ILE A 349 8.34 -6.90 34.59
N THR A 350 7.58 -7.40 33.62
CA THR A 350 6.56 -8.44 33.87
C THR A 350 6.51 -9.44 32.71
N SER A 351 5.87 -10.57 32.93
CA SER A 351 5.65 -11.55 31.86
C SER A 351 4.27 -11.37 31.22
N TYR A 352 4.14 -11.85 29.97
CA TYR A 352 2.86 -11.87 29.26
C TYR A 352 1.75 -12.56 30.07
N ASP A 353 2.07 -13.66 30.75
CA ASP A 353 1.11 -14.41 31.53
C ASP A 353 0.66 -13.70 32.79
N LEU A 354 1.54 -12.94 33.45
CA LEU A 354 1.18 -12.14 34.62
C LEU A 354 0.43 -10.89 34.19
N LEU A 355 0.87 -10.22 33.13
CA LEU A 355 0.17 -9.04 32.60
C LEU A 355 -1.30 -9.33 32.32
N LYS A 356 -1.61 -10.41 31.59
CA LYS A 356 -3.01 -10.76 31.27
C LYS A 356 -3.87 -11.08 32.49
N ARG A 357 -3.25 -11.59 33.58
CA ARG A 357 -3.97 -11.89 34.84
C ARG A 357 -4.26 -10.65 35.66
N ASP A 358 -3.37 -9.66 35.58
CA ASP A 358 -3.37 -8.48 36.41
C ASP A 358 -3.78 -7.21 35.66
N ILE A 359 -4.28 -7.32 34.43
CA ILE A 359 -4.49 -6.19 33.53
C ILE A 359 -5.38 -5.09 34.13
N ASP A 360 -6.40 -5.46 34.92
CA ASP A 360 -7.30 -4.52 35.55
C ASP A 360 -6.57 -3.59 36.55
N ASN A 361 -5.48 -4.06 37.18
CA ASN A 361 -4.65 -3.26 38.09
C ASN A 361 -3.81 -2.20 37.34
N TYR A 362 -3.69 -2.30 36.03
CA TYR A 362 -2.94 -1.34 35.19
C TYR A 362 -3.83 -0.25 34.56
N GLU A 363 -5.14 -0.30 34.71
CA GLU A 363 -6.10 0.58 34.03
C GLU A 363 -5.75 2.07 34.15
N ASN A 364 -5.33 2.53 35.35
CA ASN A 364 -4.99 3.93 35.64
C ASN A 364 -3.47 4.20 35.60
N LYS A 365 -2.68 3.31 35.03
CA LYS A 365 -1.23 3.47 34.92
C LYS A 365 -0.86 3.91 33.50
N SER A 366 0.13 4.81 33.42
CA SER A 366 0.64 5.31 32.16
C SER A 366 2.16 5.12 32.08
N PHE A 367 2.63 4.74 30.92
CA PHE A 367 4.03 4.44 30.70
C PHE A 367 4.63 5.35 29.62
N LYS A 368 5.89 5.70 29.74
CA LYS A 368 6.63 6.38 28.69
C LYS A 368 6.85 5.43 27.51
N TYR A 369 7.44 4.27 27.79
CA TYR A 369 7.63 3.22 26.81
C TYR A 369 6.94 1.93 27.25
N ILE A 370 6.29 1.26 26.30
CA ILE A 370 5.81 -0.11 26.42
C ILE A 370 6.64 -0.95 25.46
N ILE A 371 7.47 -1.84 26.00
CA ILE A 371 8.39 -2.68 25.24
C ILE A 371 7.88 -4.12 25.29
N ALA A 372 7.54 -4.68 24.13
CA ALA A 372 7.19 -6.09 23.97
C ALA A 372 8.42 -6.86 23.51
N ASP A 373 9.03 -7.65 24.39
CA ASP A 373 10.15 -8.51 24.00
C ASP A 373 9.63 -9.87 23.54
N GLU A 374 10.31 -10.45 22.53
CA GLU A 374 9.85 -11.64 21.81
C GLU A 374 8.40 -11.46 21.32
N ALA A 375 8.19 -10.43 20.48
CA ALA A 375 6.86 -9.98 20.07
C ALA A 375 6.03 -11.05 19.34
N GLN A 376 6.62 -12.21 18.97
CA GLN A 376 5.86 -13.34 18.46
C GLN A 376 4.81 -13.86 19.48
N TYR A 377 4.91 -13.54 20.77
CA TYR A 377 3.88 -13.86 21.76
C TYR A 377 2.55 -13.12 21.56
N ILE A 378 2.55 -12.06 20.76
CA ILE A 378 1.35 -11.29 20.37
C ILE A 378 1.02 -11.38 18.88
N LYS A 379 1.61 -12.31 18.15
CA LYS A 379 1.40 -12.51 16.71
C LYS A 379 -0.06 -12.83 16.34
N ASN A 380 -0.80 -13.43 17.22
CA ASN A 380 -2.23 -13.63 17.06
C ASN A 380 -3.00 -12.57 17.85
N ALA A 381 -3.65 -11.65 17.12
CA ALA A 381 -4.35 -10.50 17.68
C ALA A 381 -5.52 -10.85 18.62
N SER A 382 -6.10 -12.04 18.48
CA SER A 382 -7.24 -12.50 19.29
C SER A 382 -6.83 -13.13 20.62
N THR A 383 -5.54 -13.30 20.88
CA THR A 383 -5.07 -13.89 22.14
C THR A 383 -5.22 -12.92 23.31
N GLN A 384 -5.43 -13.48 24.51
CA GLN A 384 -5.48 -12.67 25.72
C GLN A 384 -4.18 -11.89 25.98
N ASN A 385 -3.02 -12.44 25.59
CA ASN A 385 -1.73 -11.75 25.71
C ASN A 385 -1.69 -10.49 24.83
N ALA A 386 -2.15 -10.60 23.57
CA ALA A 386 -2.20 -9.47 22.65
C ALA A 386 -3.20 -8.40 23.14
N THR A 387 -4.38 -8.82 23.59
CA THR A 387 -5.40 -7.90 24.12
C THR A 387 -4.90 -7.16 25.34
N ALA A 388 -4.33 -7.88 26.32
CA ALA A 388 -3.80 -7.27 27.54
C ALA A 388 -2.65 -6.27 27.26
N LEU A 389 -1.71 -6.65 26.39
CA LEU A 389 -0.61 -5.74 26.04
C LEU A 389 -1.10 -4.47 25.32
N LYS A 390 -2.05 -4.62 24.40
CA LYS A 390 -2.60 -3.50 23.62
C LYS A 390 -3.41 -2.53 24.49
N SER A 391 -4.03 -3.00 25.59
CA SER A 391 -4.81 -2.15 26.50
C SER A 391 -3.95 -1.29 27.44
N LEU A 392 -2.64 -1.56 27.55
CA LEU A 392 -1.75 -0.70 28.33
C LEU A 392 -1.69 0.72 27.72
N ASN A 393 -1.77 1.73 28.57
CA ASN A 393 -1.62 3.12 28.21
C ASN A 393 -0.13 3.52 28.20
N GLY A 394 0.39 3.94 27.07
CA GLY A 394 1.78 4.37 26.93
C GLY A 394 1.98 5.29 25.73
N GLU A 395 2.97 6.18 25.86
CA GLU A 395 3.25 7.17 24.82
C GLU A 395 3.84 6.52 23.56
N ILE A 396 4.83 5.64 23.76
CA ILE A 396 5.59 5.00 22.68
C ILE A 396 5.60 3.49 22.90
N LYS A 397 5.44 2.73 21.83
CA LYS A 397 5.40 1.27 21.88
C LYS A 397 6.47 0.67 20.97
N PHE A 398 7.35 -0.15 21.51
CA PHE A 398 8.38 -0.86 20.77
C PHE A 398 8.18 -2.37 20.86
N ALA A 399 8.41 -3.05 19.75
CA ALA A 399 8.41 -4.51 19.67
C ALA A 399 9.83 -5.01 19.35
N LEU A 400 10.30 -5.98 20.11
CA LEU A 400 11.58 -6.65 19.89
C LEU A 400 11.32 -8.08 19.43
N THR A 401 11.95 -8.49 18.33
CA THR A 401 11.83 -9.85 17.81
C THR A 401 13.05 -10.18 16.96
N GLY A 402 13.45 -11.46 16.91
CA GLY A 402 14.41 -11.94 15.92
C GLY A 402 13.78 -12.29 14.57
N THR A 403 12.45 -12.42 14.56
CA THR A 403 11.68 -12.94 13.41
C THR A 403 10.37 -12.16 13.27
N PRO A 404 10.39 -11.00 12.60
CA PRO A 404 9.21 -10.12 12.50
C PRO A 404 8.06 -10.75 11.69
N ILE A 405 8.36 -11.68 10.79
CA ILE A 405 7.40 -12.44 10.00
C ILE A 405 7.90 -13.88 9.93
N GLU A 406 7.22 -14.80 10.62
CA GLU A 406 7.56 -16.23 10.57
C GLU A 406 6.65 -17.00 9.64
N ASN A 407 5.34 -16.92 9.84
CA ASN A 407 4.39 -17.81 9.20
C ASN A 407 3.30 -17.08 8.39
N SER A 408 2.95 -15.86 8.74
CA SER A 408 1.86 -15.16 8.05
C SER A 408 1.97 -13.62 8.12
N ILE A 409 1.35 -12.99 7.13
CA ILE A 409 1.22 -11.52 7.08
C ILE A 409 0.28 -11.00 8.19
N ALA A 410 -0.64 -11.83 8.67
CA ALA A 410 -1.51 -11.53 9.80
C ALA A 410 -0.73 -11.30 11.12
N GLU A 411 0.40 -12.01 11.31
CA GLU A 411 1.28 -11.82 12.47
C GLU A 411 1.88 -10.42 12.48
N LEU A 412 2.33 -9.95 11.32
CA LEU A 412 2.83 -8.58 11.14
C LEU A 412 1.76 -7.54 11.48
N TRP A 413 0.52 -7.73 10.99
CA TRP A 413 -0.59 -6.84 11.32
C TRP A 413 -0.80 -6.72 12.84
N SER A 414 -0.77 -7.85 13.56
CA SER A 414 -0.97 -7.83 15.01
C SER A 414 0.10 -7.04 15.77
N ILE A 415 1.37 -7.14 15.33
CA ILE A 415 2.46 -6.37 15.93
C ILE A 415 2.31 -4.87 15.60
N PHE A 416 1.95 -4.54 14.35
CA PHE A 416 1.70 -3.14 13.97
C PHE A 416 0.51 -2.53 14.69
N ASP A 417 -0.56 -3.30 14.93
CA ASP A 417 -1.71 -2.86 15.71
C ASP A 417 -1.36 -2.59 17.19
N PHE A 418 -0.31 -3.24 17.70
CA PHE A 418 0.26 -2.92 19.02
C PHE A 418 1.10 -1.64 18.96
N ILE A 419 2.08 -1.53 18.05
CA ILE A 419 3.03 -0.40 18.03
C ILE A 419 2.41 0.91 17.52
N MET A 420 1.50 0.83 16.54
CA MET A 420 0.81 1.97 15.93
C MET A 420 -0.64 1.59 15.56
N PRO A 421 -1.58 1.63 16.50
CA PRO A 421 -2.97 1.25 16.26
C PRO A 421 -3.58 1.99 15.06
N GLY A 422 -4.24 1.25 14.17
CA GLY A 422 -4.89 1.81 12.96
C GLY A 422 -3.95 2.13 11.80
N TYR A 423 -2.64 2.04 11.95
CA TYR A 423 -1.69 2.30 10.86
C TYR A 423 -1.89 1.36 9.67
N LEU A 424 -2.00 0.05 9.91
CA LEU A 424 -2.33 -0.95 8.89
C LEU A 424 -3.84 -1.23 8.82
N TYR A 425 -4.69 -0.23 9.06
CA TYR A 425 -6.16 -0.33 9.08
C TYR A 425 -6.70 -1.30 10.15
N ASN A 426 -8.03 -1.52 10.17
CA ASN A 426 -8.59 -2.65 10.89
C ASN A 426 -8.28 -3.97 10.17
N TYR A 427 -8.31 -5.10 10.89
CA TYR A 427 -7.92 -6.40 10.34
C TYR A 427 -8.72 -6.82 9.09
N ASN A 428 -10.03 -6.59 9.07
CA ASN A 428 -10.87 -6.96 7.93
C ASN A 428 -10.44 -6.23 6.65
N LYS A 429 -10.08 -4.94 6.76
CA LYS A 429 -9.60 -4.14 5.65
C LYS A 429 -8.18 -4.52 5.22
N PHE A 430 -7.29 -4.76 6.19
CA PHE A 430 -5.94 -5.26 5.94
C PHE A 430 -5.96 -6.60 5.22
N LYS A 431 -6.81 -7.52 5.67
CA LYS A 431 -6.98 -8.84 5.06
C LYS A 431 -7.38 -8.74 3.59
N LYS A 432 -8.37 -7.89 3.26
CA LYS A 432 -8.83 -7.69 1.89
C LYS A 432 -7.79 -6.99 1.01
N LYS A 433 -7.04 -6.02 1.55
CA LYS A 433 -6.08 -5.22 0.79
C LYS A 433 -4.73 -5.89 0.58
N PHE A 434 -4.27 -6.70 1.55
CA PHE A 434 -2.93 -7.25 1.55
C PHE A 434 -2.90 -8.76 1.73
N GLU A 435 -3.52 -9.30 2.79
CA GLU A 435 -3.35 -10.72 3.11
C GLU A 435 -3.92 -11.65 2.02
N GLU A 436 -5.17 -11.44 1.60
CA GLU A 436 -5.79 -12.27 0.56
C GLU A 436 -5.15 -12.10 -0.82
N PRO A 437 -4.86 -10.89 -1.32
CA PRO A 437 -4.15 -10.72 -2.58
C PRO A 437 -2.76 -11.37 -2.58
N ILE A 438 -1.97 -11.16 -1.53
CA ILE A 438 -0.60 -11.68 -1.46
C ILE A 438 -0.59 -13.21 -1.33
N ILE A 439 -1.46 -13.80 -0.47
CA ILE A 439 -1.43 -15.23 -0.19
C ILE A 439 -2.16 -16.05 -1.24
N LYS A 440 -3.36 -15.58 -1.69
CA LYS A 440 -4.21 -16.35 -2.60
C LYS A 440 -3.95 -16.07 -4.07
N GLN A 441 -3.49 -14.85 -4.40
CA GLN A 441 -3.32 -14.39 -5.78
C GLN A 441 -1.85 -14.17 -6.14
N GLU A 442 -0.92 -14.37 -5.19
CA GLU A 442 0.53 -14.12 -5.33
C GLU A 442 0.83 -12.69 -5.86
N ASP A 443 -0.03 -11.73 -5.47
CA ASP A 443 0.05 -10.36 -5.94
C ASP A 443 1.30 -9.62 -5.43
N SER A 444 2.27 -9.51 -6.31
CA SER A 444 3.54 -8.83 -6.04
C SER A 444 3.39 -7.33 -5.80
N GLU A 445 2.36 -6.70 -6.38
CA GLU A 445 2.10 -5.27 -6.24
C GLU A 445 1.61 -4.95 -4.83
N SER A 446 0.64 -5.71 -4.31
CA SER A 446 0.18 -5.60 -2.93
C SER A 446 1.30 -5.87 -1.93
N LEU A 447 2.19 -6.82 -2.22
CA LEU A 447 3.37 -7.09 -1.40
C LEU A 447 4.33 -5.88 -1.38
N ASN A 448 4.59 -5.26 -2.53
CA ASN A 448 5.45 -4.09 -2.63
C ASN A 448 4.84 -2.87 -1.92
N ARG A 449 3.52 -2.65 -2.03
CA ARG A 449 2.81 -1.60 -1.28
C ARG A 449 2.96 -1.81 0.23
N LEU A 450 2.77 -3.04 0.70
CA LEU A 450 2.94 -3.36 2.13
C LEU A 450 4.38 -3.12 2.60
N LYS A 451 5.38 -3.55 1.82
CA LYS A 451 6.81 -3.30 2.12
C LYS A 451 7.11 -1.81 2.24
N LYS A 452 6.61 -0.98 1.31
CA LYS A 452 6.78 0.48 1.36
C LYS A 452 6.17 1.09 2.63
N LEU A 453 5.00 0.59 3.06
CA LEU A 453 4.35 1.06 4.29
C LEU A 453 5.16 0.76 5.55
N ILE A 454 5.64 -0.47 5.70
CA ILE A 454 6.20 -0.94 6.98
C ILE A 454 7.69 -0.64 7.16
N ALA A 455 8.44 -0.49 6.08
CA ALA A 455 9.90 -0.42 6.13
C ALA A 455 10.46 0.69 7.04
N PRO A 456 9.88 1.91 7.15
CA PRO A 456 10.40 2.94 8.05
C PRO A 456 10.34 2.56 9.53
N PHE A 457 9.44 1.64 9.88
CA PHE A 457 9.13 1.26 11.26
C PHE A 457 9.68 -0.11 11.66
N ILE A 458 10.54 -0.70 10.80
CA ILE A 458 11.21 -1.98 11.07
C ILE A 458 12.70 -1.79 10.83
N LEU A 459 13.50 -1.92 11.89
CA LEU A 459 14.95 -1.98 11.77
C LEU A 459 15.38 -3.45 11.92
N ARG A 460 15.97 -4.01 10.86
CA ARG A 460 16.45 -5.39 10.83
C ARG A 460 17.87 -5.47 10.30
N ARG A 461 18.77 -6.04 11.08
CA ARG A 461 20.15 -6.30 10.70
C ARG A 461 20.46 -7.77 10.95
N VAL A 462 21.22 -8.37 10.06
CA VAL A 462 21.68 -9.76 10.21
C VAL A 462 23.13 -9.79 10.70
N LYS A 463 23.47 -10.82 11.48
CA LYS A 463 24.82 -10.96 12.08
C LYS A 463 25.94 -10.85 11.07
N LYS A 464 25.77 -11.42 9.88
CA LYS A 464 26.79 -11.41 8.83
C LYS A 464 27.14 -10.01 8.31
N GLU A 465 26.21 -9.06 8.38
CA GLU A 465 26.38 -7.69 7.90
C GLU A 465 27.11 -6.81 8.91
N VAL A 466 26.83 -7.00 10.20
CA VAL A 466 27.29 -6.08 11.26
C VAL A 466 28.40 -6.63 12.15
N LEU A 467 28.64 -7.94 12.15
CA LEU A 467 29.69 -8.61 12.91
C LEU A 467 30.63 -9.37 11.96
N THR A 468 31.39 -8.61 11.20
CA THR A 468 32.34 -9.14 10.20
C THR A 468 33.51 -9.90 10.83
N GLU A 469 33.73 -9.71 12.12
CA GLU A 469 34.75 -10.43 12.89
C GLU A 469 34.38 -11.85 13.29
N LEU A 470 33.10 -12.25 13.13
CA LEU A 470 32.68 -13.61 13.46
C LEU A 470 33.08 -14.60 12.36
N PRO A 471 33.58 -15.80 12.74
CA PRO A 471 33.88 -16.85 11.78
C PRO A 471 32.61 -17.35 11.11
N GLU A 472 32.76 -17.96 9.93
CA GLU A 472 31.64 -18.57 9.24
C GLU A 472 30.99 -19.68 10.10
N LYS A 473 29.67 -19.79 9.98
CA LYS A 473 28.89 -20.82 10.68
C LYS A 473 29.20 -22.20 10.10
N ASN A 474 29.85 -23.04 10.88
CA ASN A 474 30.06 -24.45 10.52
C ASN A 474 28.80 -25.27 10.86
N ILE A 475 28.23 -25.93 9.86
CA ILE A 475 27.09 -26.82 10.01
C ILE A 475 27.60 -28.23 9.79
N THR A 476 27.59 -29.04 10.85
CA THR A 476 27.91 -30.48 10.77
C THR A 476 26.61 -31.27 10.87
N ILE A 477 26.32 -32.06 9.85
CA ILE A 477 25.18 -32.98 9.86
C ILE A 477 25.66 -34.31 10.43
N MET A 478 25.20 -34.62 11.65
CA MET A 478 25.41 -35.92 12.24
C MET A 478 24.22 -36.84 11.92
N LYS A 479 24.48 -37.93 11.24
CA LYS A 479 23.46 -38.97 10.97
C LYS A 479 23.71 -40.09 11.97
N ASN A 480 22.71 -40.39 12.78
CA ASN A 480 22.69 -41.52 13.68
C ASN A 480 21.78 -42.59 13.09
N GLU A 481 22.22 -43.82 13.12
CA GLU A 481 21.41 -44.98 12.79
C GLU A 481 20.54 -45.34 13.98
N MET A 482 19.34 -45.86 13.72
CA MET A 482 18.45 -46.36 14.76
C MET A 482 18.97 -47.67 15.28
N GLU A 483 18.73 -47.98 16.56
CA GLU A 483 18.94 -49.35 17.09
C GLU A 483 17.96 -50.30 16.43
N GLU A 484 18.35 -51.58 16.28
CA GLU A 484 17.54 -52.57 15.55
C GLU A 484 16.09 -52.70 16.05
N GLU A 485 15.87 -52.59 17.36
CA GLU A 485 14.54 -52.64 17.95
C GLU A 485 13.75 -51.35 17.63
N GLN A 486 14.39 -50.20 17.69
CA GLN A 486 13.80 -48.91 17.35
C GLN A 486 13.43 -48.88 15.86
N GLU A 487 14.30 -49.37 14.98
CA GLU A 487 14.06 -49.44 13.55
C GLU A 487 12.85 -50.32 13.21
N LYS A 488 12.73 -51.49 13.84
CA LYS A 488 11.58 -52.39 13.66
C LYS A 488 10.25 -51.71 14.07
N ILE A 489 10.24 -51.00 15.21
CA ILE A 489 9.08 -50.26 15.69
C ILE A 489 8.74 -49.11 14.73
N TYR A 490 9.74 -48.33 14.32
CA TYR A 490 9.57 -47.22 13.38
C TYR A 490 8.99 -47.69 12.04
N LEU A 491 9.56 -48.76 11.46
CA LEU A 491 9.08 -49.34 10.19
C LEU A 491 7.64 -49.84 10.30
N SER A 492 7.26 -50.45 11.42
CA SER A 492 5.88 -50.90 11.68
C SER A 492 4.92 -49.69 11.69
N TYR A 493 5.24 -48.63 12.44
CA TYR A 493 4.44 -47.40 12.46
C TYR A 493 4.41 -46.70 11.11
N LEU A 494 5.53 -46.70 10.37
CA LEU A 494 5.60 -46.10 9.05
C LEU A 494 4.67 -46.81 8.05
N MET A 495 4.64 -48.15 8.06
CA MET A 495 3.74 -48.94 7.20
C MET A 495 2.27 -48.67 7.56
N GLN A 496 1.94 -48.67 8.85
CA GLN A 496 0.59 -48.34 9.31
C GLN A 496 0.19 -46.94 8.91
N THR A 497 1.06 -45.96 9.16
CA THR A 497 0.82 -44.55 8.81
C THR A 497 0.61 -44.36 7.31
N LYS A 498 1.43 -44.99 6.44
CA LYS A 498 1.25 -44.92 4.99
C LYS A 498 -0.12 -45.45 4.57
N LYS A 499 -0.58 -46.55 5.17
CA LYS A 499 -1.89 -47.14 4.88
C LYS A 499 -3.01 -46.20 5.30
N GLU A 500 -2.97 -45.66 6.54
CA GLU A 500 -3.97 -44.73 7.08
C GLU A 500 -4.04 -43.45 6.28
N VAL A 501 -2.90 -42.89 5.86
CA VAL A 501 -2.86 -41.68 5.00
C VAL A 501 -3.44 -41.96 3.62
N ALA A 502 -3.12 -43.14 3.03
CA ALA A 502 -3.64 -43.51 1.72
C ALA A 502 -5.18 -43.73 1.74
N GLU A 503 -5.70 -44.35 2.80
CA GLU A 503 -7.14 -44.52 3.01
C GLU A 503 -7.83 -43.17 3.22
N GLU A 504 -7.28 -42.31 4.08
CA GLU A 504 -7.83 -40.96 4.35
C GLU A 504 -7.89 -40.08 3.11
N LEU A 505 -6.83 -40.09 2.27
CA LEU A 505 -6.78 -39.31 1.03
C LEU A 505 -7.70 -39.85 -0.07
N LYS A 506 -8.16 -41.10 0.02
CA LYS A 506 -9.18 -41.66 -0.88
C LYS A 506 -10.59 -41.19 -0.50
N GLU A 507 -10.86 -41.02 0.79
CA GLU A 507 -12.17 -40.68 1.32
C GLU A 507 -12.36 -39.16 1.43
N ASN A 508 -11.29 -38.40 1.69
CA ASN A 508 -11.31 -36.99 1.96
C ASN A 508 -10.31 -36.23 1.10
N SER A 509 -10.60 -34.91 0.85
CA SER A 509 -9.61 -34.01 0.24
C SER A 509 -8.44 -33.77 1.18
N PHE A 510 -7.25 -33.47 0.64
CA PHE A 510 -6.05 -33.13 1.42
C PHE A 510 -6.30 -32.06 2.48
N GLU A 511 -7.08 -31.03 2.19
CA GLU A 511 -7.43 -29.97 3.13
C GLU A 511 -8.18 -30.46 4.37
N LYS A 512 -9.08 -31.42 4.22
CA LYS A 512 -9.82 -32.03 5.35
C LYS A 512 -8.94 -32.99 6.15
N SER A 513 -7.99 -33.65 5.49
CA SER A 513 -7.10 -34.65 6.07
C SER A 513 -5.85 -34.09 6.73
N LYS A 514 -5.52 -32.81 6.51
CA LYS A 514 -4.29 -32.16 7.04
C LYS A 514 -4.01 -32.44 8.50
N PHE A 515 -5.03 -32.29 9.35
CA PHE A 515 -4.86 -32.44 10.80
C PHE A 515 -4.52 -33.87 11.20
N LYS A 516 -5.16 -34.86 10.57
CA LYS A 516 -4.92 -36.27 10.81
C LYS A 516 -3.54 -36.69 10.31
N ILE A 517 -3.14 -36.20 9.14
CA ILE A 517 -1.80 -36.44 8.58
C ILE A 517 -0.72 -35.87 9.49
N LEU A 518 -0.91 -34.64 10.00
CA LEU A 518 0.02 -34.00 10.93
C LEU A 518 0.17 -34.81 12.23
N MET A 519 -0.95 -35.30 12.77
CA MET A 519 -0.94 -36.17 13.96
C MET A 519 -0.14 -37.46 13.73
N LEU A 520 -0.32 -38.12 12.58
CA LEU A 520 0.39 -39.31 12.21
C LEU A 520 1.90 -39.07 12.01
N LEU A 521 2.26 -37.95 11.37
CA LEU A 521 3.67 -37.56 11.22
C LEU A 521 4.31 -37.20 12.57
N THR A 522 3.56 -36.59 13.49
CA THR A 522 4.06 -36.30 14.84
C THR A 522 4.35 -37.58 15.61
N ARG A 523 3.49 -38.59 15.47
CA ARG A 523 3.70 -39.92 16.08
C ARG A 523 4.96 -40.62 15.55
N LEU A 524 5.26 -40.50 14.24
CA LEU A 524 6.49 -41.04 13.66
C LEU A 524 7.76 -40.33 14.16
N ARG A 525 7.61 -39.10 14.63
CA ARG A 525 8.70 -38.25 15.13
C ARG A 525 9.00 -38.50 16.62
N GLN A 526 8.07 -39.04 17.37
CA GLN A 526 8.21 -39.42 18.78
C GLN A 526 8.93 -40.76 18.91
#